data_669a18bb39e63c9774a9696119d6452f
#
_entry.id   669a18bb39e63c9774a9696119d6452f
#
_cell.length_a   1.000
_cell.length_b   1.000
_cell.length_c   1.000
_cell.angle_alpha   90.00
_cell.angle_beta   90.00
_cell.angle_gamma   90.00
#
_symmetry.space_group_name_H-M   'P 1'
#
loop_
_entity.id
_entity.type
_entity.pdbx_description
1 polymer ?
#
loop_
_entity_poly.entity_id
_entity_poly.type
_entity_poly.pdbx_seq_one_letter_code
_entity_poly.pdbx_strand_id
1 'polypeptide(L)'
;MNKYELAKKITQLEGLTNEEKASLVELLRSQKKYGLVWEDKPEEIETRLVDELPVLTEVTERAIVSDSPDAPNHILIEGDNLEALTALAYTHEGKIDVIYIDPPYNTGNKDFVYNDSFVDKEDGYRHSKWLSFMNKRH
;
A
#
# COMPACT_ATOMS: atom_id res chain seq x y z
N MET A 1 -5.94 -28.33 19.88
CA MET A 1 -4.88 -28.10 20.90
C MET A 1 -5.09 -26.69 21.43
N ASN A 2 -5.20 -26.52 22.74
CA ASN A 2 -5.47 -25.22 23.37
C ASN A 2 -4.16 -24.40 23.44
N LYS A 3 -4.24 -23.07 23.32
CA LYS A 3 -3.10 -22.14 23.45
C LYS A 3 -2.32 -22.34 24.76
N TYR A 4 -3.02 -22.69 25.84
CA TYR A 4 -2.41 -22.96 27.14
C TYR A 4 -1.53 -24.21 27.15
N GLU A 5 -1.99 -25.29 26.52
CA GLU A 5 -1.21 -26.52 26.37
C GLU A 5 -0.01 -26.34 25.46
N LEU A 6 -0.16 -25.51 24.40
CA LEU A 6 0.94 -25.18 23.51
C LEU A 6 2.00 -24.35 24.22
N ALA A 7 1.60 -23.35 25.00
CA ALA A 7 2.54 -22.56 25.81
C ALA A 7 3.34 -23.43 26.78
N LYS A 8 2.68 -24.41 27.43
CA LYS A 8 3.36 -25.37 28.31
C LYS A 8 4.37 -26.24 27.57
N LYS A 9 4.06 -26.66 26.35
CA LYS A 9 5.01 -27.41 25.51
C LYS A 9 6.21 -26.56 25.11
N ILE A 10 6.01 -25.29 24.75
CA ILE A 10 7.10 -24.38 24.39
C ILE A 10 8.10 -24.23 25.54
N THR A 11 7.63 -24.14 26.79
CA THR A 11 8.53 -24.03 27.95
C THR A 11 9.39 -25.28 28.19
N GLN A 12 8.95 -26.43 27.65
CA GLN A 12 9.64 -27.71 27.78
C GLN A 12 10.54 -28.08 26.60
N LEU A 13 10.53 -27.26 25.51
CA LEU A 13 11.38 -27.51 24.34
C LEU A 13 12.86 -27.38 24.72
N GLU A 14 13.65 -28.38 24.30
CA GLU A 14 15.10 -28.31 24.37
C GLU A 14 15.68 -27.54 23.17
N GLY A 15 16.83 -26.92 23.36
CA GLY A 15 17.52 -26.16 22.30
C GLY A 15 17.11 -24.70 22.17
N LEU A 16 16.20 -24.21 23.01
CA LEU A 16 15.83 -22.79 23.09
C LEU A 16 16.29 -22.19 24.42
N THR A 17 16.76 -20.96 24.39
CA THR A 17 17.04 -20.17 25.58
C THR A 17 15.76 -19.79 26.33
N ASN A 18 15.86 -19.43 27.59
CA ASN A 18 14.71 -18.98 28.37
C ASN A 18 14.07 -17.71 27.80
N GLU A 19 14.86 -16.83 27.21
CA GLU A 19 14.39 -15.60 26.56
C GLU A 19 13.60 -15.90 25.28
N GLU A 20 14.09 -16.83 24.45
CA GLU A 20 13.38 -17.28 23.25
C GLU A 20 12.06 -17.97 23.58
N LYS A 21 12.05 -18.81 24.64
CA LYS A 21 10.83 -19.45 25.14
C LYS A 21 9.81 -18.42 25.64
N ALA A 22 10.26 -17.40 26.38
CA ALA A 22 9.41 -16.33 26.87
C ALA A 22 8.81 -15.54 25.71
N SER A 23 9.60 -15.17 24.72
CA SER A 23 9.15 -14.48 23.52
C SER A 23 8.13 -15.28 22.72
N LEU A 24 8.34 -16.58 22.54
CA LEU A 24 7.40 -17.47 21.87
C LEU A 24 6.06 -17.60 22.61
N VAL A 25 6.12 -17.69 23.95
CA VAL A 25 4.90 -17.75 24.79
C VAL A 25 4.15 -16.42 24.74
N GLU A 26 4.87 -15.29 24.70
CA GLU A 26 4.26 -13.97 24.56
C GLU A 26 3.57 -13.81 23.20
N LEU A 27 4.24 -14.20 22.11
CA LEU A 27 3.64 -14.23 20.77
C LEU A 27 2.38 -15.10 20.72
N LEU A 28 2.41 -16.27 21.37
CA LEU A 28 1.25 -17.16 21.44
C LEU A 28 0.09 -16.56 22.23
N ARG A 29 0.39 -15.80 23.29
CA ARG A 29 -0.58 -15.12 24.16
C ARG A 29 -1.09 -13.83 23.58
N SER A 30 -0.36 -13.21 22.64
CA SER A 30 -0.82 -12.01 21.96
C SER A 30 -2.18 -12.31 21.34
N GLN A 31 -3.22 -11.69 21.89
CA GLN A 31 -4.57 -11.81 21.34
C GLN A 31 -4.59 -11.06 20.02
N LYS A 32 -5.23 -11.64 18.99
CA LYS A 32 -5.63 -10.86 17.82
C LYS A 32 -6.46 -9.68 18.34
N LYS A 33 -5.91 -8.50 18.27
CA LYS A 33 -6.69 -7.29 18.54
C LYS A 33 -7.74 -7.20 17.44
N TYR A 34 -8.99 -7.07 17.81
CA TYR A 34 -10.03 -6.71 16.85
C TYR A 34 -9.71 -5.31 16.35
N GLY A 35 -9.53 -5.16 15.07
CA GLY A 35 -9.19 -3.88 14.43
C GLY A 35 -8.31 -4.06 13.21
N LEU A 36 -8.07 -2.95 12.53
CA LEU A 36 -7.13 -2.91 11.42
C LEU A 36 -5.70 -2.96 11.99
N VAL A 37 -4.95 -3.95 11.59
CA VAL A 37 -3.51 -3.97 11.85
C VAL A 37 -2.87 -3.19 10.72
N TRP A 38 -2.27 -2.05 11.06
CA TRP A 38 -1.50 -1.28 10.11
C TRP A 38 -0.18 -2.02 9.87
N GLU A 39 -0.03 -2.56 8.69
CA GLU A 39 1.17 -3.23 8.24
C GLU A 39 1.68 -2.49 7.02
N ASP A 40 2.81 -1.84 7.16
CA ASP A 40 3.45 -1.21 6.02
C ASP A 40 4.07 -2.30 5.15
N LYS A 41 3.50 -2.49 3.97
CA LYS A 41 3.99 -3.43 2.99
C LYS A 41 4.66 -2.65 1.87
N PRO A 42 6.00 -2.71 1.75
CA PRO A 42 6.70 -2.04 0.68
C PRO A 42 6.21 -2.59 -0.67
N GLU A 43 5.88 -1.68 -1.58
CA GLU A 43 5.61 -1.99 -2.97
C GLU A 43 6.94 -2.01 -3.75
N GLU A 44 7.01 -2.83 -4.79
CA GLU A 44 8.20 -2.92 -5.64
C GLU A 44 8.59 -1.57 -6.24
N ILE A 45 7.58 -0.76 -6.55
CA ILE A 45 7.74 0.59 -7.07
C ILE A 45 8.43 1.54 -6.06
N GLU A 46 8.19 1.39 -4.77
CA GLU A 46 8.84 2.21 -3.74
C GLU A 46 10.34 1.95 -3.69
N THR A 47 10.76 0.70 -3.90
CA THR A 47 12.18 0.35 -3.97
C THR A 47 12.85 1.04 -5.14
N ARG A 48 12.17 1.16 -6.28
CA ARG A 48 12.68 1.89 -7.44
C ARG A 48 12.73 3.40 -7.19
N LEU A 49 11.70 3.98 -6.57
CA LEU A 49 11.63 5.41 -6.28
C LEU A 49 12.72 5.92 -5.31
N VAL A 50 13.43 5.02 -4.62
CA VAL A 50 14.60 5.39 -3.80
C VAL A 50 15.76 5.86 -4.68
N ASP A 51 15.97 5.20 -5.82
CA ASP A 51 17.12 5.40 -6.69
C ASP A 51 16.76 6.08 -8.03
N GLU A 52 15.47 6.05 -8.42
CA GLU A 52 14.98 6.51 -9.71
C GLU A 52 13.92 7.61 -9.52
N LEU A 53 14.14 8.77 -10.10
CA LEU A 53 13.15 9.85 -10.12
C LEU A 53 12.23 9.70 -11.33
N PRO A 54 10.90 9.58 -11.17
CA PRO A 54 9.97 9.53 -12.28
C PRO A 54 9.89 10.89 -12.98
N VAL A 55 9.86 10.85 -14.31
CA VAL A 55 9.76 12.04 -15.15
C VAL A 55 8.54 11.94 -16.04
N LEU A 56 7.71 12.98 -16.04
CA LEU A 56 6.59 13.09 -16.96
C LEU A 56 7.09 13.49 -18.36
N THR A 57 6.69 12.73 -19.37
CA THR A 57 7.00 13.01 -20.77
C THR A 57 5.73 13.46 -21.49
N GLU A 58 5.77 14.64 -22.09
CA GLU A 58 4.63 15.16 -22.85
C GLU A 58 4.47 14.39 -24.17
N VAL A 59 3.22 14.02 -24.46
CA VAL A 59 2.81 13.38 -25.71
C VAL A 59 2.09 14.42 -26.55
N THR A 60 2.85 15.24 -27.28
CA THR A 60 2.36 16.41 -28.02
C THR A 60 1.33 16.06 -29.08
N GLU A 61 1.38 14.86 -29.65
CA GLU A 61 0.41 14.38 -30.66
C GLU A 61 -1.00 14.18 -30.09
N ARG A 62 -1.11 14.07 -28.77
CA ARG A 62 -2.39 13.94 -28.05
C ARG A 62 -2.83 15.24 -27.40
N ALA A 63 -2.07 16.31 -27.54
CA ALA A 63 -2.40 17.58 -26.95
C ALA A 63 -3.66 18.18 -27.57
N ILE A 64 -4.60 18.63 -26.73
CA ILE A 64 -5.74 19.42 -27.15
C ILE A 64 -5.38 20.88 -27.01
N VAL A 65 -5.10 21.52 -28.12
CA VAL A 65 -4.69 22.92 -28.16
C VAL A 65 -5.92 23.81 -28.35
N SER A 66 -6.05 24.86 -27.55
CA SER A 66 -7.08 25.88 -27.70
C SER A 66 -6.47 27.17 -28.24
N ASP A 67 -7.19 27.82 -29.14
CA ASP A 67 -6.82 29.12 -29.67
C ASP A 67 -7.09 30.29 -28.68
N SER A 68 -7.82 29.99 -27.59
CA SER A 68 -8.13 31.00 -26.57
C SER A 68 -7.01 31.09 -25.53
N PRO A 69 -6.47 32.30 -25.30
CA PRO A 69 -5.43 32.51 -24.28
C PRO A 69 -5.94 32.28 -22.86
N ASP A 70 -7.27 32.31 -22.63
CA ASP A 70 -7.91 32.11 -21.34
C ASP A 70 -8.44 30.68 -21.17
N ALA A 71 -8.14 29.78 -22.08
CA ALA A 71 -8.56 28.39 -21.98
C ALA A 71 -7.94 27.72 -20.74
N PRO A 72 -8.76 26.97 -19.98
CA PRO A 72 -8.22 26.22 -18.85
C PRO A 72 -7.23 25.15 -19.33
N ASN A 73 -6.13 25.01 -18.60
CA ASN A 73 -5.17 23.96 -18.87
C ASN A 73 -5.52 22.70 -18.08
N HIS A 74 -5.60 21.59 -18.77
CA HIS A 74 -5.87 20.27 -18.18
C HIS A 74 -4.68 19.36 -18.44
N ILE A 75 -4.29 18.60 -17.41
CA ILE A 75 -3.19 17.64 -17.50
C ILE A 75 -3.77 16.25 -17.28
N LEU A 76 -3.60 15.35 -18.26
CA LEU A 76 -3.91 13.95 -18.15
C LEU A 76 -2.60 13.17 -18.07
N ILE A 77 -2.40 12.42 -16.99
CA ILE A 77 -1.21 11.61 -16.79
C ILE A 77 -1.61 10.15 -16.86
N GLU A 78 -0.94 9.39 -17.72
CA GLU A 78 -1.12 7.96 -17.88
C GLU A 78 0.12 7.24 -17.34
N GLY A 79 -0.06 6.32 -16.39
CA GLY A 79 1.03 5.56 -15.77
C GLY A 79 0.66 5.05 -14.39
N ASP A 80 1.66 4.57 -13.64
CA ASP A 80 1.45 4.25 -12.24
C ASP A 80 1.19 5.53 -11.43
N ASN A 81 0.14 5.48 -10.60
CA ASN A 81 -0.29 6.66 -9.87
C ASN A 81 0.69 7.08 -8.76
N LEU A 82 1.45 6.16 -8.15
CA LEU A 82 2.46 6.53 -7.16
C LEU A 82 3.65 7.25 -7.80
N GLU A 83 4.10 6.79 -9.00
CA GLU A 83 5.11 7.48 -9.79
C GLU A 83 4.62 8.86 -10.25
N ALA A 84 3.38 8.94 -10.73
CA ALA A 84 2.77 10.20 -11.17
C ALA A 84 2.65 11.21 -10.02
N LEU A 85 2.17 10.78 -8.85
CA LEU A 85 2.05 11.61 -7.65
C LEU A 85 3.42 12.06 -7.15
N THR A 86 4.42 11.19 -7.18
CA THR A 86 5.81 11.55 -6.83
C THR A 86 6.33 12.65 -7.74
N ALA A 87 6.12 12.54 -9.05
CA ALA A 87 6.53 13.59 -10.01
C ALA A 87 5.75 14.89 -9.79
N LEU A 88 4.44 14.82 -9.51
CA LEU A 88 3.59 15.98 -9.24
C LEU A 88 3.94 16.70 -7.93
N ALA A 89 4.40 15.98 -6.91
CA ALA A 89 4.80 16.58 -5.65
C ALA A 89 5.85 17.68 -5.84
N TYR A 90 6.79 17.51 -6.73
CA TYR A 90 7.82 18.54 -7.03
C TYR A 90 7.27 19.82 -7.64
N THR A 91 6.16 19.75 -8.35
CA THR A 91 5.62 20.89 -9.13
C THR A 91 4.32 21.44 -8.57
N HIS A 92 3.53 20.61 -7.88
CA HIS A 92 2.16 20.92 -7.46
C HIS A 92 1.93 20.86 -5.96
N GLU A 93 2.95 20.60 -5.14
CA GLU A 93 2.81 20.62 -3.68
C GLU A 93 2.24 21.96 -3.18
N GLY A 94 1.21 21.89 -2.35
CA GLY A 94 0.53 23.07 -1.80
C GLY A 94 -0.28 23.89 -2.81
N LYS A 95 -0.48 23.41 -4.05
CA LYS A 95 -1.22 24.13 -5.11
C LYS A 95 -2.57 23.48 -5.45
N ILE A 96 -2.94 22.39 -4.81
CA ILE A 96 -4.18 21.66 -5.08
C ILE A 96 -5.24 22.07 -4.06
N ASP A 97 -6.36 22.56 -4.55
CA ASP A 97 -7.50 22.97 -3.71
C ASP A 97 -8.48 21.83 -3.45
N VAL A 98 -8.63 20.91 -4.41
CA VAL A 98 -9.58 19.80 -4.32
C VAL A 98 -8.95 18.53 -4.91
N ILE A 99 -9.09 17.42 -4.18
CA ILE A 99 -8.69 16.09 -4.65
C ILE A 99 -9.96 15.24 -4.73
N TYR A 100 -10.25 14.72 -5.92
CA TYR A 100 -11.30 13.73 -6.13
C TYR A 100 -10.65 12.40 -6.50
N ILE A 101 -11.01 11.34 -5.79
CA ILE A 101 -10.43 10.01 -5.99
C ILE A 101 -11.51 8.99 -6.31
N ASP A 102 -11.17 8.03 -7.17
CA ASP A 102 -11.92 6.81 -7.42
C ASP A 102 -11.03 5.61 -7.06
N PRO A 103 -10.97 5.23 -5.77
CA PRO A 103 -10.05 4.20 -5.31
C PRO A 103 -10.56 2.82 -5.67
N PRO A 104 -9.68 1.80 -5.74
CA PRO A 104 -10.10 0.43 -5.80
C PRO A 104 -10.90 0.08 -4.54
N TYR A 105 -12.12 -0.40 -4.70
CA TYR A 105 -13.08 -0.56 -3.59
C TYR A 105 -12.83 -1.79 -2.71
N ASN A 106 -11.79 -2.57 -2.97
CA ASN A 106 -11.43 -3.76 -2.18
C ASN A 106 -12.60 -4.74 -1.99
N THR A 107 -13.45 -4.88 -2.99
CA THR A 107 -14.66 -5.72 -2.97
C THR A 107 -14.36 -7.20 -3.08
N GLY A 108 -13.10 -7.57 -3.37
CA GLY A 108 -12.67 -8.94 -3.67
C GLY A 108 -13.04 -9.39 -5.08
N ASN A 109 -13.54 -8.50 -5.95
CA ASN A 109 -13.70 -8.76 -7.36
C ASN A 109 -12.33 -8.62 -8.06
N LYS A 110 -12.19 -9.35 -9.20
CA LYS A 110 -10.94 -9.37 -9.97
C LYS A 110 -10.66 -8.07 -10.76
N ASP A 111 -11.41 -7.01 -10.50
CA ASP A 111 -11.34 -5.75 -11.24
C ASP A 111 -10.13 -4.88 -10.84
N PHE A 112 -9.43 -5.28 -9.80
CA PHE A 112 -8.19 -4.62 -9.37
C PHE A 112 -7.02 -5.24 -10.12
N VAL A 113 -6.62 -4.62 -11.22
CA VAL A 113 -5.55 -5.07 -12.13
C VAL A 113 -4.15 -5.00 -11.50
N TYR A 114 -3.99 -4.32 -10.38
CA TYR A 114 -2.75 -4.33 -9.61
C TYR A 114 -2.60 -5.67 -8.89
N ASN A 115 -1.90 -6.56 -9.56
CA ASN A 115 -1.31 -7.80 -9.06
C ASN A 115 -2.09 -8.48 -7.92
N ASP A 116 -3.35 -8.81 -8.20
CA ASP A 116 -4.30 -9.48 -7.29
C ASP A 116 -3.84 -10.85 -6.77
N SER A 117 -2.69 -11.32 -7.22
CA SER A 117 -2.07 -12.54 -6.69
C SER A 117 -1.67 -12.40 -5.21
N PHE A 118 -1.74 -11.20 -4.63
CA PHE A 118 -1.40 -10.93 -3.23
C PHE A 118 -2.62 -10.83 -2.29
N VAL A 119 -3.83 -10.78 -2.82
CA VAL A 119 -5.03 -10.65 -1.96
C VAL A 119 -5.99 -11.79 -2.28
N ASP A 120 -5.71 -12.95 -1.70
CA ASP A 120 -6.68 -14.03 -1.65
C ASP A 120 -7.92 -13.55 -0.87
N LYS A 121 -9.12 -13.93 -1.32
CA LYS A 121 -10.39 -13.58 -0.65
C LYS A 121 -10.42 -14.06 0.81
N GLU A 122 -9.60 -15.05 1.14
CA GLU A 122 -9.45 -15.63 2.47
C GLU A 122 -8.33 -14.97 3.30
N ASP A 123 -7.58 -14.01 2.72
CA ASP A 123 -6.52 -13.32 3.44
C ASP A 123 -7.12 -12.38 4.49
N GLY A 124 -6.93 -12.72 5.76
CA GLY A 124 -7.37 -11.89 6.89
C GLY A 124 -6.72 -10.50 6.94
N TYR A 125 -5.69 -10.25 6.13
CA TYR A 125 -4.94 -8.98 6.05
C TYR A 125 -5.28 -8.14 4.81
N ARG A 126 -6.25 -8.55 4.00
CA ARG A 126 -6.59 -7.84 2.75
C ARG A 126 -6.92 -6.36 2.98
N HIS A 127 -7.58 -6.02 4.07
CA HIS A 127 -7.92 -4.64 4.41
C HIS A 127 -6.69 -3.84 4.83
N SER A 128 -5.75 -4.46 5.55
CA SER A 128 -4.48 -3.83 5.93
C SER A 128 -3.60 -3.56 4.71
N LYS A 129 -3.57 -4.49 3.75
CA LYS A 129 -2.87 -4.31 2.47
C LYS A 129 -3.46 -3.18 1.65
N TRP A 130 -4.78 -3.11 1.57
CA TRP A 130 -5.48 -2.03 0.88
C TRP A 130 -5.22 -0.67 1.54
N LEU A 131 -5.25 -0.60 2.86
CA LEU A 131 -4.93 0.61 3.60
C LEU A 131 -3.48 1.06 3.37
N SER A 132 -2.52 0.14 3.39
CA SER A 132 -1.12 0.44 3.09
C SER A 132 -0.98 1.02 1.67
N PHE A 133 -1.61 0.38 0.68
CA PHE A 133 -1.66 0.86 -0.69
C PHE A 133 -2.25 2.28 -0.79
N MET A 134 -3.39 2.53 -0.15
CA MET A 134 -4.06 3.83 -0.19
C MET A 134 -3.26 4.92 0.53
N ASN A 135 -2.65 4.61 1.66
CA ASN A 135 -1.89 5.58 2.45
C ASN A 135 -0.70 6.19 1.68
N LYS A 136 -0.13 5.44 0.76
CA LYS A 136 1.02 5.90 -0.04
C LYS A 136 0.60 6.84 -1.17
N ARG A 137 -0.69 6.90 -1.48
CA ARG A 137 -1.27 7.69 -2.58
C ARG A 137 -2.08 8.90 -2.10
N HIS A 138 -2.01 9.17 -0.82
CA HIS A 138 -2.53 10.36 -0.14
C HIS A 138 -1.38 11.23 0.36
#